data_d620d6b811e95f3074fdf540c2536899
#
_entry.id   d620d6b811e95f3074fdf540c2536899
#
_cell.length_a   1.000
_cell.length_b   1.000
_cell.length_c   1.000
_cell.angle_alpha   90.00
_cell.angle_beta   90.00
_cell.angle_gamma   90.00
#
_symmetry.space_group_name_H-M   'P 1'
#
loop_
_entity.id
_entity.type
_entity.pdbx_description
1 polymer ?
#
loop_
_entity_poly.entity_id
_entity_poly.type
_entity_poly.pdbx_seq_one_letter_code
_entity_poly.pdbx_strand_id
1 'polypeptide(L)'
;YLLRLLAAEAESSIPVSLAPEMVKRKTFEALQMLMLKGAARRPLILTIEDLHWMDKTTEECLTFLLEHIAGARVLLVYTHRPEFVSTWSRKSYHSVITLTRLSPQESRQMLSAMLGQVVERLTALIVEKSEGVPFFLEELLQSLQEPGAIERHDGRWRLKSEATSLPIPDSVEE
;
A
#
# COMPACT_ATOMS: atom_id res chain seq x y z
N TYR A 1 -25.57 -3.05 13.70
CA TYR A 1 -24.90 -1.98 12.91
C TYR A 1 -23.91 -2.58 11.93
N LEU A 2 -22.91 -3.36 12.37
CA LEU A 2 -21.93 -4.03 11.52
C LEU A 2 -22.55 -4.94 10.45
N LEU A 3 -23.57 -5.73 10.80
CA LEU A 3 -24.27 -6.59 9.84
C LEU A 3 -24.93 -5.79 8.71
N ARG A 4 -25.39 -4.56 8.99
CA ARG A 4 -25.93 -3.66 7.97
C ARG A 4 -24.85 -3.11 7.05
N LEU A 5 -23.66 -2.80 7.58
CA LEU A 5 -22.50 -2.40 6.76
C LEU A 5 -22.03 -3.51 5.83
N LEU A 6 -22.12 -4.76 6.29
CA LEU A 6 -21.71 -5.94 5.51
C LEU A 6 -22.80 -6.44 4.56
N ALA A 7 -23.90 -5.65 4.38
CA ALA A 7 -25.09 -6.07 3.60
C ALA A 7 -25.63 -7.46 3.98
N ALA A 8 -25.31 -7.94 5.18
CA ALA A 8 -25.83 -9.20 5.68
C ALA A 8 -27.31 -9.00 5.97
N GLU A 9 -28.17 -9.78 5.32
CA GLU A 9 -29.61 -9.87 5.56
C GLU A 9 -29.87 -10.45 6.97
N ALA A 10 -29.56 -9.67 8.00
CA ALA A 10 -30.04 -9.97 9.32
C ALA A 10 -31.27 -9.07 9.54
N GLU A 11 -32.40 -9.67 9.84
CA GLU A 11 -33.53 -9.00 10.47
C GLU A 11 -33.07 -8.35 11.78
N SER A 12 -32.28 -7.30 11.65
CA SER A 12 -31.81 -6.55 12.81
C SER A 12 -32.93 -5.59 13.18
N SER A 13 -33.53 -5.83 14.32
CA SER A 13 -34.45 -4.95 15.06
C SER A 13 -33.78 -3.63 15.47
N ILE A 14 -33.18 -2.92 14.51
CA ILE A 14 -32.73 -1.54 14.71
C ILE A 14 -33.98 -0.68 14.54
N PRO A 15 -34.41 0.07 15.57
CA PRO A 15 -35.54 0.98 15.44
C PRO A 15 -35.29 1.91 14.24
N VAL A 16 -36.23 1.95 13.30
CA VAL A 16 -36.18 2.76 12.06
C VAL A 16 -36.13 4.27 12.36
N SER A 17 -36.23 4.67 13.61
CA SER A 17 -36.40 6.07 14.05
C SER A 17 -35.11 6.72 14.61
N LEU A 18 -33.92 6.10 14.50
CA LEU A 18 -32.69 6.75 14.99
C LEU A 18 -32.23 7.83 14.00
N ALA A 19 -31.91 9.00 14.54
CA ALA A 19 -31.30 10.08 13.78
C ALA A 19 -29.98 9.59 13.12
N PRO A 20 -29.65 10.04 11.89
CA PRO A 20 -28.46 9.61 11.15
C PRO A 20 -27.17 9.70 11.98
N GLU A 21 -27.00 10.76 12.74
CA GLU A 21 -25.85 10.97 13.63
C GLU A 21 -25.75 9.91 14.73
N MET A 22 -26.87 9.46 15.24
CA MET A 22 -26.91 8.38 16.23
C MET A 22 -26.48 7.04 15.62
N VAL A 23 -26.94 6.77 14.40
CA VAL A 23 -26.52 5.57 13.63
C VAL A 23 -25.03 5.58 13.41
N LYS A 24 -24.47 6.71 12.95
CA LYS A 24 -23.03 6.92 12.73
C LYS A 24 -22.24 6.64 14.01
N ARG A 25 -22.59 7.28 15.11
CA ARG A 25 -21.93 7.09 16.40
C ARG A 25 -21.96 5.63 16.86
N LYS A 26 -23.12 4.98 16.77
CA LYS A 26 -23.27 3.56 17.14
C LYS A 26 -22.43 2.64 16.25
N THR A 27 -22.26 2.99 14.98
CA THR A 27 -21.37 2.28 14.06
C THR A 27 -19.91 2.39 14.53
N PHE A 28 -19.45 3.58 14.89
CA PHE A 28 -18.08 3.79 15.39
C PHE A 28 -17.84 3.04 16.70
N GLU A 29 -18.78 3.09 17.66
CA GLU A 29 -18.74 2.34 18.92
C GLU A 29 -18.66 0.82 18.66
N ALA A 30 -19.41 0.31 17.69
CA ALA A 30 -19.41 -1.10 17.33
C ALA A 30 -18.06 -1.55 16.73
N LEU A 31 -17.49 -0.73 15.82
CA LEU A 31 -16.15 -0.98 15.25
C LEU A 31 -15.07 -0.97 16.33
N GLN A 32 -15.08 0.02 17.20
CA GLN A 32 -14.18 0.10 18.35
C GLN A 32 -14.28 -1.15 19.23
N MET A 33 -15.48 -1.56 19.61
CA MET A 33 -15.70 -2.76 20.43
C MET A 33 -15.15 -4.02 19.75
N LEU A 34 -15.37 -4.15 18.44
CA LEU A 34 -14.86 -5.28 17.66
C LEU A 34 -13.32 -5.33 17.69
N MET A 35 -12.69 -4.18 17.46
CA MET A 35 -11.23 -4.06 17.49
C MET A 35 -10.66 -4.38 18.86
N LEU A 36 -11.20 -3.80 19.94
CA LEU A 36 -10.73 -4.03 21.30
C LEU A 36 -10.93 -5.48 21.75
N LYS A 37 -12.07 -6.09 21.45
CA LYS A 37 -12.32 -7.51 21.73
C LYS A 37 -11.40 -8.44 20.93
N GLY A 38 -11.12 -8.09 19.67
CA GLY A 38 -10.15 -8.82 18.85
C GLY A 38 -8.74 -8.71 19.43
N ALA A 39 -8.30 -7.49 19.74
CA ALA A 39 -6.99 -7.19 20.30
C ALA A 39 -6.78 -7.81 21.69
N ALA A 40 -7.84 -7.99 22.48
CA ALA A 40 -7.77 -8.69 23.76
C ALA A 40 -7.43 -10.18 23.61
N ARG A 41 -7.85 -10.80 22.51
CA ARG A 41 -7.56 -12.22 22.23
C ARG A 41 -6.16 -12.42 21.64
N ARG A 42 -5.80 -11.62 20.63
CA ARG A 42 -4.50 -11.65 19.94
C ARG A 42 -4.16 -10.26 19.41
N PRO A 43 -2.86 -9.92 19.25
CA PRO A 43 -2.47 -8.67 18.61
C PRO A 43 -3.16 -8.49 17.24
N LEU A 44 -3.66 -7.30 16.98
CA LEU A 44 -4.35 -6.96 15.76
C LEU A 44 -3.48 -6.02 14.94
N ILE A 45 -3.31 -6.32 13.66
CA ILE A 45 -2.73 -5.41 12.67
C ILE A 45 -3.87 -4.99 11.74
N LEU A 46 -4.08 -3.69 11.62
CA LEU A 46 -5.02 -3.09 10.70
C LEU A 46 -4.24 -2.28 9.67
N THR A 47 -4.38 -2.62 8.40
CA THR A 47 -3.80 -1.88 7.29
C THR A 47 -4.87 -1.11 6.55
N ILE A 48 -4.59 0.16 6.24
CA ILE A 48 -5.46 1.03 5.44
C ILE A 48 -4.59 1.69 4.39
N GLU A 49 -4.90 1.43 3.13
CA GLU A 49 -4.15 1.99 2.02
C GLU A 49 -4.82 3.25 1.49
N ASP A 50 -4.01 4.15 0.92
CA ASP A 50 -4.46 5.33 0.20
C ASP A 50 -5.38 6.27 0.99
N LEU A 51 -5.04 6.54 2.24
CA LEU A 51 -5.81 7.42 3.12
C LEU A 51 -6.11 8.82 2.53
N HIS A 52 -5.34 9.27 1.57
CA HIS A 52 -5.58 10.55 0.90
C HIS A 52 -6.88 10.59 0.08
N TRP A 53 -7.53 9.44 -0.16
CA TRP A 53 -8.83 9.33 -0.81
C TRP A 53 -10.00 9.13 0.17
N MET A 54 -9.72 9.10 1.48
CA MET A 54 -10.79 8.87 2.44
C MET A 54 -11.78 10.05 2.48
N ASP A 55 -13.05 9.70 2.71
CA ASP A 55 -14.10 10.68 2.97
C ASP A 55 -14.07 11.19 4.42
N LYS A 56 -14.80 12.28 4.66
CA LYS A 56 -14.88 12.89 5.99
C LYS A 56 -15.42 11.94 7.07
N THR A 57 -16.36 11.06 6.73
CA THR A 57 -16.95 10.11 7.69
C THR A 57 -15.92 9.06 8.11
N THR A 58 -15.11 8.60 7.17
CA THR A 58 -13.98 7.69 7.43
C THR A 58 -12.91 8.38 8.30
N GLU A 59 -12.59 9.64 8.03
CA GLU A 59 -11.66 10.42 8.86
C GLU A 59 -12.14 10.54 10.30
N GLU A 60 -13.42 10.87 10.49
CA GLU A 60 -14.04 10.96 11.81
C GLU A 60 -14.04 9.61 12.54
N CYS A 61 -14.32 8.51 11.82
CA CYS A 61 -14.24 7.17 12.35
C CYS A 61 -12.84 6.81 12.82
N LEU A 62 -11.83 7.05 12.00
CA LEU A 62 -10.43 6.79 12.35
C LEU A 62 -9.97 7.65 13.52
N THR A 63 -10.34 8.92 13.55
CA THR A 63 -10.06 9.81 14.69
C THR A 63 -10.66 9.25 15.98
N PHE A 64 -11.92 8.87 15.94
CA PHE A 64 -12.60 8.24 17.07
C PHE A 64 -11.91 6.95 17.52
N LEU A 65 -11.56 6.07 16.60
CA LEU A 65 -10.86 4.81 16.92
C LEU A 65 -9.51 5.06 17.55
N LEU A 66 -8.68 5.96 16.98
CA LEU A 66 -7.36 6.29 17.47
C LEU A 66 -7.35 6.87 18.89
N GLU A 67 -8.40 7.58 19.29
CA GLU A 67 -8.55 8.08 20.66
C GLU A 67 -8.80 6.98 21.68
N HIS A 68 -9.36 5.85 21.24
CA HIS A 68 -9.85 4.80 22.15
C HIS A 68 -9.02 3.51 22.13
N ILE A 69 -8.12 3.33 21.15
CA ILE A 69 -7.26 2.14 21.06
C ILE A 69 -5.91 2.30 21.74
N ALA A 70 -5.62 3.48 22.29
CA ALA A 70 -4.37 3.71 23.04
C ALA A 70 -4.23 2.69 24.17
N GLY A 71 -3.10 1.97 24.23
CA GLY A 71 -2.85 0.88 25.19
C GLY A 71 -3.42 -0.48 24.80
N ALA A 72 -4.21 -0.60 23.73
CA ALA A 72 -4.62 -1.88 23.16
C ALA A 72 -3.50 -2.51 22.31
N ARG A 73 -3.52 -3.82 22.13
CA ARG A 73 -2.56 -4.53 21.27
C ARG A 73 -2.96 -4.40 19.79
N VAL A 74 -3.01 -3.15 19.29
CA VAL A 74 -3.38 -2.81 17.93
C VAL A 74 -2.23 -2.06 17.28
N LEU A 75 -1.79 -2.53 16.11
CA LEU A 75 -0.91 -1.81 15.21
C LEU A 75 -1.75 -1.34 14.03
N LEU A 76 -1.85 -0.03 13.83
CA LEU A 76 -2.45 0.58 12.66
C LEU A 76 -1.34 1.00 11.71
N VAL A 77 -1.36 0.47 10.49
CA VAL A 77 -0.46 0.84 9.41
C VAL A 77 -1.29 1.46 8.29
N TYR A 78 -0.88 2.62 7.81
CA TYR A 78 -1.58 3.24 6.69
C TYR A 78 -0.63 3.91 5.71
N THR A 79 -1.04 3.95 4.45
CA THR A 79 -0.31 4.62 3.39
C THR A 79 -1.05 5.89 2.96
N HIS A 80 -0.29 6.89 2.57
CA HIS A 80 -0.83 8.13 2.03
C HIS A 80 0.21 8.85 1.17
N ARG A 81 -0.22 9.76 0.33
CA ARG A 81 0.67 10.66 -0.42
C ARG A 81 1.23 11.76 0.49
N PRO A 82 2.37 12.37 0.13
CA PRO A 82 3.02 13.41 0.95
C PRO A 82 2.14 14.63 1.24
N GLU A 83 1.21 14.95 0.34
CA GLU A 83 0.30 16.10 0.46
C GLU A 83 -0.80 15.90 1.51
N PHE A 84 -1.02 14.65 1.91
CA PHE A 84 -2.04 14.33 2.89
C PHE A 84 -1.59 14.73 4.30
N VAL A 85 -2.39 15.54 4.96
CA VAL A 85 -2.17 15.98 6.35
C VAL A 85 -3.25 15.39 7.24
N SER A 86 -2.87 14.46 8.10
CA SER A 86 -3.79 13.87 9.08
C SER A 86 -3.93 14.75 10.32
N THR A 87 -5.13 14.80 10.89
CA THR A 87 -5.41 15.53 12.12
C THR A 87 -4.80 14.88 13.37
N TRP A 88 -4.44 13.59 13.27
CA TRP A 88 -3.88 12.78 14.37
C TRP A 88 -2.37 12.58 14.33
N SER A 89 -1.65 13.17 13.39
CA SER A 89 -0.19 13.00 13.20
C SER A 89 0.68 13.43 14.39
N ARG A 90 0.11 14.11 15.37
CA ARG A 90 0.83 14.64 16.56
C ARG A 90 0.75 13.71 17.79
N LYS A 91 0.20 12.52 17.67
CA LYS A 91 0.12 11.59 18.81
C LYS A 91 1.48 10.94 19.06
N SER A 92 1.87 10.77 20.34
CA SER A 92 3.19 10.23 20.75
C SER A 92 3.45 8.78 20.29
N TYR A 93 2.40 8.04 19.96
CA TYR A 93 2.45 6.67 19.45
C TYR A 93 2.39 6.59 17.92
N HIS A 94 2.43 7.73 17.23
CA HIS A 94 2.44 7.80 15.78
C HIS A 94 3.88 7.93 15.28
N SER A 95 4.26 7.10 14.31
CA SER A 95 5.54 7.13 13.63
C SER A 95 5.31 7.25 12.14
N VAL A 96 6.05 8.15 11.49
CA VAL A 96 6.01 8.34 10.05
C VAL A 96 7.24 7.70 9.44
N ILE A 97 7.03 6.86 8.42
CA ILE A 97 8.09 6.29 7.59
C ILE A 97 7.95 6.89 6.21
N THR A 98 8.89 7.74 5.82
CA THR A 98 8.91 8.32 4.48
C THR A 98 9.61 7.37 3.53
N LEU A 99 8.90 6.91 2.50
CA LEU A 99 9.47 6.12 1.42
C LEU A 99 10.06 7.07 0.38
N THR A 100 11.32 6.84 0.04
CA THR A 100 12.03 7.56 -1.01
C THR A 100 12.27 6.65 -2.21
N ARG A 101 12.61 7.23 -3.36
CA ARG A 101 13.09 6.44 -4.50
C ARG A 101 14.33 5.64 -4.10
N LEU A 102 14.50 4.47 -4.69
CA LEU A 102 15.70 3.66 -4.52
C LEU A 102 16.90 4.40 -5.09
N SER A 103 18.03 4.31 -4.40
CA SER A 103 19.31 4.69 -4.96
C SER A 103 19.70 3.77 -6.12
N PRO A 104 20.62 4.17 -7.00
CA PRO A 104 21.12 3.28 -8.07
C PRO A 104 21.66 1.95 -7.54
N GLN A 105 22.26 1.95 -6.35
CA GLN A 105 22.76 0.73 -5.72
C GLN A 105 21.65 -0.20 -5.25
N GLU A 106 20.61 0.34 -4.62
CA GLU A 106 19.43 -0.43 -4.19
C GLU A 106 18.65 -0.98 -5.37
N SER A 107 18.49 -0.19 -6.45
CA SER A 107 17.88 -0.64 -7.71
C SER A 107 18.67 -1.82 -8.33
N ARG A 108 20.01 -1.77 -8.31
CA ARG A 108 20.86 -2.89 -8.74
C ARG A 108 20.68 -4.14 -7.86
N GLN A 109 20.57 -3.95 -6.54
CA GLN A 109 20.33 -5.06 -5.61
C GLN A 109 18.97 -5.70 -5.84
N MET A 110 17.92 -4.89 -6.04
CA MET A 110 16.59 -5.37 -6.36
C MET A 110 16.59 -6.15 -7.68
N LEU A 111 17.20 -5.60 -8.74
CA LEU A 111 17.34 -6.27 -10.03
C LEU A 111 18.06 -7.61 -9.92
N SER A 112 19.15 -7.65 -9.16
CA SER A 112 19.93 -8.87 -8.93
C SER A 112 19.14 -9.92 -8.13
N ALA A 113 18.31 -9.49 -7.18
CA ALA A 113 17.43 -10.39 -6.43
C ALA A 113 16.34 -11.02 -7.31
N MET A 114 15.83 -10.28 -8.30
CA MET A 114 14.77 -10.74 -9.21
C MET A 114 15.31 -11.65 -10.34
N LEU A 115 16.41 -11.29 -10.96
CA LEU A 115 16.95 -11.98 -12.14
C LEU A 115 18.23 -12.79 -11.87
N GLY A 116 18.90 -12.57 -10.76
CA GLY A 116 20.24 -13.10 -10.52
C GLY A 116 21.31 -12.28 -11.26
N GLN A 117 22.17 -12.96 -12.02
CA GLN A 117 23.26 -12.26 -12.73
C GLN A 117 22.76 -11.59 -14.01
N VAL A 118 23.01 -10.29 -14.12
CA VAL A 118 22.66 -9.44 -15.25
C VAL A 118 23.92 -8.77 -15.79
N VAL A 119 24.02 -8.62 -17.13
CA VAL A 119 25.13 -7.88 -17.71
C VAL A 119 25.01 -6.39 -17.40
N GLU A 120 26.15 -5.71 -17.19
CA GLU A 120 26.20 -4.31 -16.74
C GLU A 120 25.40 -3.36 -17.64
N ARG A 121 25.46 -3.55 -18.96
CA ARG A 121 24.71 -2.71 -19.92
C ARG A 121 23.19 -2.76 -19.69
N LEU A 122 22.62 -3.96 -19.43
CA LEU A 122 21.20 -4.13 -19.17
C LEU A 122 20.84 -3.58 -17.78
N THR A 123 21.71 -3.83 -16.79
CA THR A 123 21.56 -3.29 -15.45
C THR A 123 21.50 -1.75 -15.44
N ALA A 124 22.47 -1.10 -16.10
CA ALA A 124 22.54 0.36 -16.18
C ALA A 124 21.29 0.95 -16.82
N LEU A 125 20.82 0.34 -17.90
CA LEU A 125 19.66 0.77 -18.64
C LEU A 125 18.36 0.69 -17.81
N ILE A 126 18.14 -0.44 -17.12
CA ILE A 126 16.95 -0.62 -16.27
C ILE A 126 16.99 0.34 -15.08
N VAL A 127 18.13 0.49 -14.43
CA VAL A 127 18.33 1.41 -13.31
C VAL A 127 18.07 2.86 -13.72
N GLU A 128 18.56 3.28 -14.89
CA GLU A 128 18.33 4.61 -15.43
C GLU A 128 16.85 4.86 -15.70
N LYS A 129 16.19 3.93 -16.41
CA LYS A 129 14.81 4.09 -16.84
C LYS A 129 13.79 3.94 -15.72
N SER A 130 14.07 3.14 -14.70
CA SER A 130 13.19 3.00 -13.54
C SER A 130 13.21 4.20 -12.61
N GLU A 131 14.19 5.09 -12.75
CA GLU A 131 14.38 6.29 -11.91
C GLU A 131 14.31 6.02 -10.40
N GLY A 132 14.64 4.80 -9.98
CA GLY A 132 14.56 4.37 -8.58
C GLY A 132 13.15 4.10 -8.07
N VAL A 133 12.16 3.99 -8.95
CA VAL A 133 10.81 3.56 -8.60
C VAL A 133 10.70 2.04 -8.72
N PRO A 134 10.49 1.29 -7.61
CA PRO A 134 10.44 -0.17 -7.64
C PRO A 134 9.45 -0.73 -8.64
N PHE A 135 8.26 -0.17 -8.69
CA PHE A 135 7.20 -0.57 -9.62
C PHE A 135 7.67 -0.46 -11.09
N PHE A 136 8.29 0.64 -11.47
CA PHE A 136 8.79 0.82 -12.83
C PHE A 136 9.92 -0.16 -13.17
N LEU A 137 10.73 -0.51 -12.18
CA LEU A 137 11.77 -1.52 -12.36
C LEU A 137 11.14 -2.89 -12.67
N GLU A 138 10.10 -3.28 -11.96
CA GLU A 138 9.34 -4.52 -12.20
C GLU A 138 8.66 -4.52 -13.57
N GLU A 139 7.96 -3.45 -13.92
CA GLU A 139 7.28 -3.28 -15.20
C GLU A 139 8.25 -3.34 -16.40
N LEU A 140 9.40 -2.65 -16.28
CA LEU A 140 10.45 -2.71 -17.31
C LEU A 140 10.98 -4.14 -17.47
N LEU A 141 11.19 -4.86 -16.38
CA LEU A 141 11.61 -6.26 -16.46
C LEU A 141 10.58 -7.13 -17.16
N GLN A 142 9.32 -7.00 -16.79
CA GLN A 142 8.23 -7.76 -17.40
C GLN A 142 8.13 -7.45 -18.90
N SER A 143 8.16 -6.18 -19.29
CA SER A 143 8.12 -5.75 -20.69
C SER A 143 9.29 -6.24 -21.53
N LEU A 144 10.43 -6.54 -20.92
CA LEU A 144 11.59 -7.11 -21.60
C LEU A 144 11.53 -8.64 -21.69
N GLN A 145 10.88 -9.30 -20.73
CA GLN A 145 10.75 -10.76 -20.69
C GLN A 145 9.67 -11.29 -21.63
N GLU A 146 8.50 -10.64 -21.67
CA GLU A 146 7.35 -11.09 -22.47
C GLU A 146 7.64 -11.20 -23.98
N PRO A 147 8.20 -10.19 -24.64
CA PRO A 147 8.58 -10.32 -26.07
C PRO A 147 9.88 -11.08 -26.28
N GLY A 148 10.50 -11.58 -25.21
CA GLY A 148 11.78 -12.25 -25.27
C GLY A 148 12.93 -11.34 -25.74
N ALA A 149 12.85 -10.03 -25.43
CA ALA A 149 13.90 -9.05 -25.75
C ALA A 149 15.19 -9.28 -24.96
N ILE A 150 15.11 -10.00 -23.84
CA ILE A 150 16.25 -10.44 -23.07
C ILE A 150 16.41 -11.97 -23.16
N GLU A 151 17.63 -12.42 -23.09
CA GLU A 151 18.00 -13.85 -23.12
C GLU A 151 19.04 -14.17 -22.07
N ARG A 152 19.12 -15.44 -21.69
CA ARG A 152 20.16 -15.92 -20.77
C ARG A 152 21.31 -16.50 -21.58
N HIS A 153 22.50 -15.91 -21.43
CA HIS A 153 23.73 -16.36 -22.06
C HIS A 153 24.84 -16.49 -21.00
N ASP A 154 25.50 -17.62 -20.95
CA ASP A 154 26.52 -17.95 -19.94
C ASP A 154 26.08 -17.69 -18.48
N GLY A 155 24.80 -17.99 -18.20
CA GLY A 155 24.21 -17.78 -16.87
C GLY A 155 23.81 -16.34 -16.55
N ARG A 156 24.03 -15.38 -17.45
CA ARG A 156 23.71 -13.96 -17.27
C ARG A 156 22.62 -13.50 -18.22
N TRP A 157 21.76 -12.61 -17.75
CA TRP A 157 20.76 -11.97 -18.57
C TRP A 157 21.36 -10.83 -19.39
N ARG A 158 21.06 -10.78 -20.69
CA ARG A 158 21.48 -9.73 -21.61
C ARG A 158 20.35 -9.39 -22.62
N LEU A 159 20.45 -8.22 -23.23
CA LEU A 159 19.61 -7.88 -24.38
C LEU A 159 20.00 -8.73 -25.59
N LYS A 160 19.00 -9.18 -26.37
CA LYS A 160 19.25 -9.72 -27.69
C LYS A 160 19.77 -8.64 -28.63
N SER A 161 20.63 -9.03 -29.55
CA SER A 161 21.34 -8.11 -30.46
C SER A 161 20.43 -7.25 -31.34
N GLU A 162 19.15 -7.65 -31.53
CA GLU A 162 18.21 -6.98 -32.43
C GLU A 162 17.27 -5.98 -31.70
N ALA A 163 17.30 -5.90 -30.39
CA ALA A 163 16.46 -4.97 -29.62
C ALA A 163 17.06 -3.57 -29.68
N THR A 164 16.78 -2.84 -30.76
CA THR A 164 17.28 -1.47 -30.97
C THR A 164 16.49 -0.42 -30.19
N SER A 165 15.28 -0.75 -29.78
CA SER A 165 14.43 0.09 -28.89
C SER A 165 13.83 -0.77 -27.79
N LEU A 166 13.90 -0.28 -26.57
CA LEU A 166 13.19 -0.89 -25.45
C LEU A 166 11.71 -0.53 -25.55
N PRO A 167 10.80 -1.48 -25.44
CA PRO A 167 9.42 -1.14 -25.17
C PRO A 167 9.39 -0.50 -23.77
N ILE A 168 9.26 0.80 -23.71
CA ILE A 168 9.03 1.52 -22.45
C ILE A 168 7.52 1.40 -22.21
N PRO A 169 7.08 0.82 -21.10
CA PRO A 169 5.65 0.81 -20.77
C PRO A 169 5.12 2.24 -20.64
N ASP A 170 3.91 2.49 -21.11
CA ASP A 170 3.24 3.80 -21.01
C ASP A 170 3.15 4.28 -19.55
N SER A 171 3.13 3.36 -18.60
CA SER A 171 3.15 3.62 -17.16
C SER A 171 4.44 4.26 -16.62
N VAL A 172 5.50 4.32 -17.43
CA VAL A 172 6.80 4.91 -17.07
C VAL A 172 6.97 6.30 -17.70
N GLU A 173 6.08 6.70 -18.63
CA GLU A 173 6.15 7.99 -19.33
C GLU A 173 5.38 9.12 -18.61
N GLU A 174 4.63 8.86 -17.53
CA GLU A 174 3.96 9.85 -16.67
C GLU A 174 4.78 10.14 -15.38
#